data_1391b137a96440aa5a3e79be55dc882d
#
_entry.id   1391b137a96440aa5a3e79be55dc882d
#
_cell.length_a   1.000
_cell.length_b   1.000
_cell.length_c   1.000
_cell.angle_alpha   90.00
_cell.angle_beta   90.00
_cell.angle_gamma   90.00
#
_symmetry.space_group_name_H-M   'P 1'
#
loop_
_entity.id
_entity.type
_entity.pdbx_description
1 polymer ?
#
loop_
_entity_poly.entity_id
_entity_poly.type
_entity_poly.pdbx_seq_one_letter_code
_entity_poly.pdbx_strand_id
1 'polypeptide(L)'
;MSQTEPTSTGRLGIAAAPAGLRLVQDLLNTRDVGGKVPDLLASTDSAGDWLIAELARHPAETSGGVDRFDPTEADLDDLRALRREVSALLHGEDVAPREPAVSASLVITPGGDVRLAPAGTGPQRFSSAIWAEVFLAQQNDTWRRLKLCRNAPCSSAFYDRSKNNSGVWHDVKVCGNAVNLRASRARRRAGGTLPGEGQPR
;
A
#
# COMPACT_ATOMS: atom_id res chain seq x y z
N MET A 1 -10.30 -20.08 20.12
CA MET A 1 -10.52 -19.37 18.84
C MET A 1 -9.39 -18.36 18.73
N SER A 2 -8.34 -18.65 17.96
CA SER A 2 -7.22 -17.73 17.76
C SER A 2 -7.75 -16.54 16.94
N GLN A 3 -7.83 -15.37 17.53
CA GLN A 3 -8.11 -14.14 16.79
C GLN A 3 -6.90 -13.89 15.90
N THR A 4 -7.03 -14.16 14.61
CA THR A 4 -6.02 -13.78 13.63
C THR A 4 -5.91 -12.24 13.69
N GLU A 5 -4.74 -11.73 14.03
CA GLU A 5 -4.51 -10.28 14.04
C GLU A 5 -4.91 -9.66 12.68
N PRO A 6 -5.53 -8.48 12.69
CA PRO A 6 -5.96 -7.84 11.46
C PRO A 6 -4.74 -7.54 10.57
N THR A 7 -4.91 -7.71 9.25
CA THR A 7 -3.88 -7.30 8.27
C THR A 7 -3.62 -5.80 8.33
N SER A 8 -2.52 -5.32 7.73
CA SER A 8 -2.22 -3.88 7.61
C SER A 8 -3.40 -3.10 7.02
N THR A 9 -4.07 -3.68 6.04
CA THR A 9 -5.27 -3.11 5.42
C THR A 9 -6.49 -3.24 6.33
N GLY A 10 -6.67 -4.41 6.97
CA GLY A 10 -7.80 -4.69 7.86
C GLY A 10 -7.85 -3.78 9.09
N ARG A 11 -6.69 -3.43 9.68
CA ARG A 11 -6.61 -2.48 10.81
C ARG A 11 -7.14 -1.08 10.48
N LEU A 12 -7.22 -0.74 9.18
CA LEU A 12 -7.76 0.52 8.67
C LEU A 12 -9.25 0.42 8.31
N GLY A 13 -9.88 -0.74 8.49
CA GLY A 13 -11.26 -1.00 8.09
C GLY A 13 -11.45 -1.03 6.57
N ILE A 14 -10.38 -1.26 5.80
CA ILE A 14 -10.41 -1.29 4.34
C ILE A 14 -10.51 -2.73 3.85
N ALA A 15 -11.33 -2.96 2.83
CA ALA A 15 -11.45 -4.27 2.21
C ALA A 15 -10.17 -4.64 1.44
N ALA A 16 -9.73 -5.89 1.59
CA ALA A 16 -8.56 -6.41 0.89
C ALA A 16 -8.74 -6.42 -0.63
N ALA A 17 -7.69 -6.13 -1.38
CA ALA A 17 -7.65 -6.30 -2.82
C ALA A 17 -7.74 -7.80 -3.20
N PRO A 18 -8.15 -8.13 -4.44
CA PRO A 18 -8.20 -9.51 -4.88
C PRO A 18 -6.80 -10.09 -5.15
N ALA A 19 -6.69 -11.42 -5.04
CA ALA A 19 -5.49 -12.20 -5.34
C ALA A 19 -4.21 -11.61 -4.69
N GLY A 20 -3.08 -11.70 -5.35
CA GLY A 20 -1.79 -11.22 -4.84
C GLY A 20 -1.68 -9.70 -4.67
N LEU A 21 -2.56 -8.91 -5.30
CA LEU A 21 -2.62 -7.46 -5.03
C LEU A 21 -2.91 -7.13 -3.56
N ARG A 22 -3.45 -8.08 -2.78
CA ARG A 22 -3.61 -7.92 -1.33
C ARG A 22 -2.26 -7.71 -0.65
N LEU A 23 -1.23 -8.46 -1.04
CA LEU A 23 0.13 -8.32 -0.50
C LEU A 23 0.70 -6.92 -0.75
N VAL A 24 0.50 -6.40 -1.97
CA VAL A 24 0.91 -5.05 -2.34
C VAL A 24 0.15 -3.98 -1.55
N GLN A 25 -1.16 -4.17 -1.39
CA GLN A 25 -2.01 -3.29 -0.60
C GLN A 25 -1.60 -3.28 0.88
N ASP A 26 -1.28 -4.45 1.44
CA ASP A 26 -0.87 -4.57 2.84
C ASP A 26 0.49 -3.91 3.07
N LEU A 27 1.47 -4.01 2.16
CA LEU A 27 2.71 -3.23 2.21
C LEU A 27 2.44 -1.72 2.24
N LEU A 28 1.60 -1.22 1.35
CA LEU A 28 1.27 0.21 1.28
C LEU A 28 0.57 0.72 2.56
N ASN A 29 -0.22 -0.13 3.18
CA ASN A 29 -0.98 0.17 4.40
C ASN A 29 -0.20 -0.11 5.70
N THR A 30 1.09 -0.43 5.65
CA THR A 30 1.95 -0.48 6.83
C THR A 30 2.18 0.91 7.45
N ARG A 31 2.00 1.98 6.69
CA ARG A 31 2.29 3.37 7.08
C ARG A 31 1.41 3.88 8.23
N ASP A 32 1.90 4.91 8.90
CA ASP A 32 1.07 5.72 9.79
C ASP A 32 -0.09 6.36 9.02
N VAL A 33 -1.26 6.36 9.61
CA VAL A 33 -2.45 7.02 9.07
C VAL A 33 -2.95 8.10 10.04
N GLY A 34 -2.54 9.31 9.77
CA GLY A 34 -2.98 10.51 10.49
C GLY A 34 -2.61 10.52 11.98
N GLY A 35 -1.52 9.88 12.38
CA GLY A 35 -1.05 9.77 13.76
C GLY A 35 -1.91 8.87 14.65
N LYS A 36 -2.89 8.15 14.08
CA LYS A 36 -3.82 7.30 14.83
C LYS A 36 -3.47 5.82 14.78
N VAL A 37 -2.80 5.42 13.73
CA VAL A 37 -2.40 4.03 13.48
C VAL A 37 -0.91 4.02 13.23
N PRO A 38 -0.10 3.33 14.05
CA PRO A 38 1.36 3.39 13.95
C PRO A 38 1.87 2.81 12.63
N ASP A 39 3.04 3.30 12.16
CA ASP A 39 3.76 2.69 11.05
C ASP A 39 4.33 1.34 11.47
N LEU A 40 3.95 0.26 10.80
CA LEU A 40 4.46 -1.09 11.08
C LEU A 40 5.92 -1.28 10.65
N LEU A 41 6.45 -0.35 9.84
CA LEU A 41 7.87 -0.30 9.49
C LEU A 41 8.60 0.79 10.30
N ALA A 42 8.13 1.11 11.53
CA ALA A 42 8.77 2.10 12.40
C ALA A 42 10.06 1.56 13.03
N SER A 43 10.10 0.28 13.36
CA SER A 43 11.25 -0.41 13.96
C SER A 43 11.44 -1.81 13.36
N THR A 44 12.60 -2.39 13.58
CA THR A 44 12.92 -3.77 13.17
C THR A 44 11.97 -4.78 13.82
N ASP A 45 11.63 -4.60 15.09
CA ASP A 45 10.70 -5.49 15.81
C ASP A 45 9.31 -5.48 15.18
N SER A 46 8.73 -4.29 14.97
CA SER A 46 7.40 -4.17 14.37
C SER A 46 7.37 -4.64 12.91
N ALA A 47 8.46 -4.44 12.17
CA ALA A 47 8.59 -4.91 10.79
C ALA A 47 8.72 -6.45 10.75
N GLY A 48 9.47 -7.04 11.68
CA GLY A 48 9.62 -8.50 11.81
C GLY A 48 8.29 -9.17 12.11
N ASP A 49 7.55 -8.70 13.10
CA ASP A 49 6.23 -9.22 13.46
C ASP A 49 5.26 -9.14 12.27
N TRP A 50 5.24 -7.98 11.59
CA TRP A 50 4.40 -7.79 10.40
C TRP A 50 4.78 -8.74 9.26
N LEU A 51 6.08 -8.87 8.93
CA LEU A 51 6.56 -9.75 7.86
C LEU A 51 6.20 -11.22 8.14
N ILE A 52 6.44 -11.71 9.37
CA ILE A 52 6.08 -13.08 9.76
C ILE A 52 4.59 -13.32 9.55
N ALA A 53 3.75 -12.39 10.02
CA ALA A 53 2.30 -12.50 9.86
C ALA A 53 1.87 -12.47 8.39
N GLU A 54 2.50 -11.64 7.57
CA GLU A 54 2.17 -11.47 6.16
C GLU A 54 2.60 -12.69 5.33
N LEU A 55 3.81 -13.19 5.54
CA LEU A 55 4.32 -14.39 4.88
C LEU A 55 3.48 -15.64 5.23
N ALA A 56 3.00 -15.74 6.47
CA ALA A 56 2.11 -16.83 6.87
C ALA A 56 0.73 -16.79 6.17
N ARG A 57 0.27 -15.61 5.77
CA ARG A 57 -1.00 -15.43 5.03
C ARG A 57 -0.87 -15.70 3.53
N HIS A 58 0.35 -15.70 3.00
CA HIS A 58 0.65 -15.86 1.57
C HIS A 58 1.55 -17.08 1.28
N PRO A 59 1.14 -18.30 1.67
CA PRO A 59 2.00 -19.49 1.53
C PRO A 59 2.31 -19.85 0.08
N ALA A 60 1.46 -19.48 -0.87
CA ALA A 60 1.68 -19.78 -2.29
C ALA A 60 2.84 -18.97 -2.90
N GLU A 61 3.00 -17.73 -2.44
CA GLU A 61 4.07 -16.81 -2.84
C GLU A 61 5.37 -17.08 -2.06
N THR A 62 5.29 -17.87 -0.99
CA THR A 62 6.40 -18.14 -0.07
C THR A 62 6.85 -19.61 -0.06
N SER A 63 6.57 -20.37 -1.14
CA SER A 63 6.94 -21.80 -1.25
C SER A 63 8.38 -22.08 -0.77
N GLY A 64 8.53 -22.64 0.42
CA GLY A 64 9.84 -22.89 1.02
C GLY A 64 9.89 -22.77 2.54
N GLY A 65 8.74 -22.51 3.20
CA GLY A 65 8.66 -22.31 4.65
C GLY A 65 8.96 -20.86 5.05
N VAL A 66 8.29 -20.41 6.08
CA VAL A 66 8.57 -19.11 6.71
C VAL A 66 9.64 -19.34 7.76
N ASP A 67 10.90 -19.21 7.39
CA ASP A 67 11.94 -19.06 8.39
C ASP A 67 11.68 -17.77 9.15
N ARG A 68 11.70 -17.85 10.48
CA ARG A 68 11.63 -16.66 11.33
C ARG A 68 12.73 -15.70 10.88
N PHE A 69 12.30 -14.54 10.46
CA PHE A 69 13.18 -13.52 9.93
C PHE A 69 13.19 -12.32 10.88
N ASP A 70 14.36 -11.99 11.40
CA ASP A 70 14.58 -10.79 12.21
C ASP A 70 15.23 -9.72 11.28
N PRO A 71 14.49 -8.70 10.82
CA PRO A 71 15.02 -7.70 9.91
C PRO A 71 16.10 -6.85 10.57
N THR A 72 17.15 -6.54 9.83
CA THR A 72 18.15 -5.54 10.21
C THR A 72 17.63 -4.11 9.87
N GLU A 73 18.34 -3.08 10.33
CA GLU A 73 18.03 -1.70 9.94
C GLU A 73 18.14 -1.48 8.42
N ALA A 74 19.11 -2.13 7.77
CA ALA A 74 19.23 -2.07 6.31
C ALA A 74 18.01 -2.70 5.60
N ASP A 75 17.52 -3.84 6.09
CA ASP A 75 16.32 -4.47 5.57
C ASP A 75 15.08 -3.59 5.77
N LEU A 76 15.01 -2.90 6.90
CA LEU A 76 13.93 -1.96 7.19
C LEU A 76 13.93 -0.77 6.23
N ASP A 77 15.11 -0.24 5.90
CA ASP A 77 15.26 0.84 4.93
C ASP A 77 14.87 0.39 3.52
N ASP A 78 15.22 -0.84 3.14
CA ASP A 78 14.81 -1.46 1.88
C ASP A 78 13.30 -1.65 1.79
N LEU A 79 12.63 -2.09 2.86
CA LEU A 79 11.17 -2.22 2.91
C LEU A 79 10.46 -0.86 2.81
N ARG A 80 11.01 0.16 3.48
CA ARG A 80 10.51 1.54 3.37
C ARG A 80 10.72 2.10 1.96
N ALA A 81 11.86 1.80 1.32
CA ALA A 81 12.13 2.18 -0.06
C ALA A 81 11.15 1.50 -1.02
N LEU A 82 10.95 0.19 -0.89
CA LEU A 82 9.99 -0.58 -1.67
C LEU A 82 8.57 0.02 -1.56
N ARG A 83 8.11 0.34 -0.34
CA ARG A 83 6.81 0.97 -0.12
C ARG A 83 6.71 2.34 -0.82
N ARG A 84 7.77 3.15 -0.81
CA ARG A 84 7.81 4.45 -1.52
C ARG A 84 7.75 4.26 -3.03
N GLU A 85 8.52 3.33 -3.60
CA GLU A 85 8.55 3.05 -5.03
C GLU A 85 7.19 2.59 -5.55
N VAL A 86 6.56 1.63 -4.86
CA VAL A 86 5.22 1.15 -5.24
C VAL A 86 4.17 2.27 -5.10
N SER A 87 4.31 3.14 -4.09
CA SER A 87 3.44 4.32 -3.94
C SER A 87 3.63 5.32 -5.08
N ALA A 88 4.87 5.59 -5.49
CA ALA A 88 5.20 6.46 -6.62
C ALA A 88 4.59 5.95 -7.93
N LEU A 89 4.70 4.64 -8.20
CA LEU A 89 4.05 4.01 -9.36
C LEU A 89 2.52 4.22 -9.36
N LEU A 90 1.86 4.13 -8.21
CA LEU A 90 0.42 4.39 -8.12
C LEU A 90 0.04 5.86 -8.35
N HIS A 91 0.96 6.79 -8.09
CA HIS A 91 0.78 8.20 -8.42
C HIS A 91 1.08 8.51 -9.90
N GLY A 92 1.61 7.54 -10.66
CA GLY A 92 2.07 7.74 -12.04
C GLY A 92 3.36 8.55 -12.11
N GLU A 93 4.17 8.51 -11.05
CA GLU A 93 5.48 9.14 -11.00
C GLU A 93 6.54 8.23 -11.65
N ASP A 94 7.56 8.84 -12.23
CA ASP A 94 8.69 8.10 -12.75
C ASP A 94 9.48 7.46 -11.60
N VAL A 95 9.67 6.15 -11.67
CA VAL A 95 10.49 5.39 -10.73
C VAL A 95 11.79 5.03 -11.45
N ALA A 96 12.91 5.36 -10.83
CA ALA A 96 14.22 5.02 -11.37
C ALA A 96 14.37 3.49 -11.50
N PRO A 97 15.05 3.01 -12.57
CA PRO A 97 15.38 1.59 -12.69
C PRO A 97 16.13 1.10 -11.46
N ARG A 98 15.77 -0.09 -10.97
CA ARG A 98 16.49 -0.73 -9.86
C ARG A 98 17.76 -1.42 -10.37
N GLU A 99 18.86 -1.19 -9.66
CA GLU A 99 20.13 -1.89 -9.89
C GLU A 99 20.61 -2.50 -8.54
N PRO A 100 20.76 -3.82 -8.46
CA PRO A 100 20.48 -4.83 -9.50
C PRO A 100 18.97 -5.01 -9.74
N ALA A 101 18.61 -5.53 -10.92
CA ALA A 101 17.23 -5.83 -11.27
C ALA A 101 16.61 -6.84 -10.31
N VAL A 102 15.30 -6.69 -10.05
CA VAL A 102 14.56 -7.65 -9.23
C VAL A 102 14.38 -8.95 -10.01
N SER A 103 14.72 -10.07 -9.39
CA SER A 103 14.62 -11.39 -10.02
C SER A 103 13.40 -12.15 -9.51
N ALA A 104 12.73 -12.87 -10.41
CA ALA A 104 11.73 -13.89 -10.09
C ALA A 104 11.97 -15.09 -11.01
N SER A 105 11.54 -16.27 -10.59
CA SER A 105 11.69 -17.51 -11.37
C SER A 105 10.35 -17.96 -11.93
N LEU A 106 10.35 -18.51 -13.15
CA LEU A 106 9.19 -19.25 -13.64
C LEU A 106 9.29 -20.70 -13.16
N VAL A 107 8.26 -21.17 -12.50
CA VAL A 107 8.16 -22.54 -11.99
C VAL A 107 7.00 -23.24 -12.67
N ILE A 108 7.27 -24.45 -13.20
CA ILE A 108 6.24 -25.33 -13.75
C ILE A 108 5.83 -26.31 -12.66
N THR A 109 4.55 -26.31 -12.30
CA THR A 109 4.01 -27.24 -11.32
C THR A 109 3.77 -28.62 -11.93
N PRO A 110 3.67 -29.72 -11.12
CA PRO A 110 3.33 -31.04 -11.64
C PRO A 110 2.01 -31.10 -12.41
N GLY A 111 1.10 -30.15 -12.17
CA GLY A 111 -0.17 -30.01 -12.90
C GLY A 111 -0.06 -29.26 -14.23
N GLY A 112 1.13 -28.80 -14.61
CA GLY A 112 1.38 -28.04 -15.85
C GLY A 112 1.13 -26.52 -15.73
N ASP A 113 0.75 -26.01 -14.55
CA ASP A 113 0.64 -24.56 -14.35
C ASP A 113 2.03 -23.90 -14.33
N VAL A 114 2.13 -22.74 -14.93
CA VAL A 114 3.33 -21.89 -14.86
C VAL A 114 3.07 -20.76 -13.90
N ARG A 115 3.96 -20.58 -12.93
CA ARG A 115 3.85 -19.55 -11.88
C ARG A 115 5.15 -18.74 -11.76
N LEU A 116 5.01 -17.47 -11.41
CA LEU A 116 6.14 -16.67 -10.93
C LEU A 116 6.40 -17.04 -9.46
N ALA A 117 7.62 -17.49 -9.19
CA ALA A 117 8.10 -17.74 -7.84
C ALA A 117 9.08 -16.63 -7.43
N PRO A 118 8.85 -15.97 -6.27
CA PRO A 118 9.77 -14.97 -5.76
C PRO A 118 11.18 -15.53 -5.52
N ALA A 119 12.20 -14.78 -5.86
CA ALA A 119 13.61 -15.13 -5.67
C ALA A 119 14.18 -14.50 -4.38
N GLY A 120 15.30 -15.05 -3.89
CA GLY A 120 16.00 -14.57 -2.70
C GLY A 120 15.44 -15.12 -1.39
N THR A 121 15.85 -14.52 -0.28
CA THR A 121 15.44 -14.85 1.09
C THR A 121 15.04 -13.59 1.84
N GLY A 122 14.31 -13.72 2.95
CA GLY A 122 13.91 -12.59 3.80
C GLY A 122 13.29 -11.42 3.02
N PRO A 123 13.72 -10.16 3.23
CA PRO A 123 13.18 -8.98 2.56
C PRO A 123 13.38 -8.97 1.05
N GLN A 124 14.47 -9.58 0.55
CA GLN A 124 14.67 -9.69 -0.91
C GLN A 124 13.58 -10.55 -1.53
N ARG A 125 13.23 -11.69 -0.90
CA ARG A 125 12.14 -12.54 -1.36
C ARG A 125 10.81 -11.82 -1.29
N PHE A 126 10.56 -11.07 -0.22
CA PHE A 126 9.36 -10.25 -0.08
C PHE A 126 9.29 -9.18 -1.17
N SER A 127 10.39 -8.46 -1.42
CA SER A 127 10.47 -7.48 -2.53
C SER A 127 10.19 -8.12 -3.87
N SER A 128 10.78 -9.30 -4.14
CA SER A 128 10.52 -10.07 -5.36
C SER A 128 9.04 -10.44 -5.50
N ALA A 129 8.39 -10.87 -4.41
CA ALA A 129 6.96 -11.19 -4.40
C ALA A 129 6.11 -9.95 -4.74
N ILE A 130 6.40 -8.80 -4.12
CA ILE A 130 5.70 -7.54 -4.41
C ILE A 130 5.77 -7.18 -5.90
N TRP A 131 6.98 -7.21 -6.48
CA TRP A 131 7.16 -6.86 -7.89
C TRP A 131 6.54 -7.87 -8.85
N ALA A 132 6.55 -9.16 -8.50
CA ALA A 132 5.84 -10.19 -9.26
C ALA A 132 4.33 -9.92 -9.29
N GLU A 133 3.73 -9.56 -8.14
CA GLU A 133 2.31 -9.23 -8.06
C GLU A 133 1.95 -7.92 -8.77
N VAL A 134 2.82 -6.91 -8.72
CA VAL A 134 2.66 -5.68 -9.52
C VAL A 134 2.66 -6.02 -11.01
N PHE A 135 3.63 -6.82 -11.47
CA PHE A 135 3.71 -7.26 -12.86
C PHE A 135 2.44 -8.01 -13.29
N LEU A 136 2.00 -9.01 -12.53
CA LEU A 136 0.79 -9.78 -12.82
C LEU A 136 -0.46 -8.90 -12.84
N ALA A 137 -0.55 -7.93 -11.92
CA ALA A 137 -1.66 -7.00 -11.87
C ALA A 137 -1.70 -6.04 -13.08
N GLN A 138 -0.54 -5.64 -13.59
CA GLN A 138 -0.44 -4.84 -14.81
C GLN A 138 -0.87 -5.67 -16.05
N GLN A 139 -0.45 -6.94 -16.13
CA GLN A 139 -0.84 -7.83 -17.24
C GLN A 139 -2.35 -8.12 -17.25
N ASN A 140 -2.97 -8.21 -16.07
CA ASN A 140 -4.39 -8.52 -15.90
C ASN A 140 -5.29 -7.27 -15.82
N ASP A 141 -4.78 -6.08 -16.09
CA ASP A 141 -5.52 -4.80 -16.03
C ASP A 141 -6.18 -4.51 -14.66
N THR A 142 -5.67 -5.14 -13.60
CA THR A 142 -6.17 -4.94 -12.23
C THR A 142 -5.39 -3.87 -11.46
N TRP A 143 -4.15 -3.57 -11.88
CA TRP A 143 -3.28 -2.57 -11.27
C TRP A 143 -3.95 -1.20 -11.14
N ARG A 144 -4.60 -0.72 -12.20
CA ARG A 144 -5.28 0.58 -12.24
C ARG A 144 -6.41 0.75 -11.22
N ARG A 145 -6.86 -0.35 -10.58
CA ARG A 145 -7.87 -0.33 -9.54
C ARG A 145 -7.30 -0.22 -8.13
N LEU A 146 -6.03 -0.52 -7.94
CA LEU A 146 -5.32 -0.22 -6.69
C LEU A 146 -4.99 1.27 -6.69
N LYS A 147 -5.42 1.98 -5.66
CA LYS A 147 -5.32 3.44 -5.59
C LYS A 147 -4.93 3.89 -4.19
N LEU A 148 -4.39 5.10 -4.10
CA LEU A 148 -4.18 5.80 -2.84
C LEU A 148 -5.32 6.80 -2.60
N CYS A 149 -5.79 6.85 -1.36
CA CYS A 149 -6.84 7.78 -0.95
C CYS A 149 -6.38 9.22 -1.11
N ARG A 150 -7.12 10.04 -1.86
CA ARG A 150 -6.79 11.46 -2.11
C ARG A 150 -6.93 12.36 -0.87
N ASN A 151 -7.39 11.85 0.25
CA ASN A 151 -7.34 12.56 1.51
C ASN A 151 -5.90 12.50 2.07
N ALA A 152 -5.10 13.54 1.88
CA ALA A 152 -3.67 13.56 2.21
C ALA A 152 -3.30 13.04 3.61
N PRO A 153 -4.03 13.36 4.70
CA PRO A 153 -3.76 12.78 6.01
C PRO A 153 -4.05 11.27 6.09
N CYS A 154 -4.81 10.72 5.15
CA CYS A 154 -5.12 9.30 5.10
C CYS A 154 -4.13 8.55 4.21
N SER A 155 -4.11 8.86 2.90
CA SER A 155 -3.27 8.24 1.85
C SER A 155 -3.26 6.69 1.86
N SER A 156 -4.28 6.05 2.47
CA SER A 156 -4.37 4.59 2.53
C SER A 156 -4.61 3.98 1.16
N ALA A 157 -4.01 2.83 0.90
CA ALA A 157 -4.23 2.06 -0.32
C ALA A 157 -5.58 1.34 -0.25
N PHE A 158 -6.35 1.41 -1.34
CA PHE A 158 -7.62 0.71 -1.47
C PHE A 158 -7.82 0.19 -2.89
N TYR A 159 -8.58 -0.89 -3.02
CA TYR A 159 -8.94 -1.43 -4.33
C TYR A 159 -10.31 -0.89 -4.74
N ASP A 160 -10.36 -0.15 -5.86
CA ASP A 160 -11.61 0.43 -6.38
C ASP A 160 -12.48 -0.64 -7.04
N ARG A 161 -13.55 -1.02 -6.35
CA ARG A 161 -14.55 -1.99 -6.82
C ARG A 161 -15.69 -1.35 -7.60
N SER A 162 -15.67 -0.04 -7.82
CA SER A 162 -16.72 0.65 -8.58
C SER A 162 -16.72 0.21 -10.04
N LYS A 163 -17.90 0.22 -10.67
CA LYS A 163 -18.07 -0.18 -12.06
C LYS A 163 -17.15 0.61 -13.01
N ASN A 164 -17.06 1.92 -12.79
CA ASN A 164 -16.35 2.83 -13.68
C ASN A 164 -14.92 3.16 -13.24
N ASN A 165 -14.39 2.46 -12.23
CA ASN A 165 -13.06 2.74 -11.67
C ASN A 165 -12.87 4.23 -11.29
N SER A 166 -13.90 4.87 -10.72
CA SER A 166 -13.94 6.30 -10.43
C SER A 166 -13.74 6.65 -8.95
N GLY A 167 -13.53 5.65 -8.09
CA GLY A 167 -13.25 5.84 -6.67
C GLY A 167 -11.97 6.65 -6.45
N VAL A 168 -12.03 7.67 -5.59
CA VAL A 168 -10.88 8.52 -5.24
C VAL A 168 -10.59 8.52 -3.74
N TRP A 169 -11.48 7.93 -2.95
CA TRP A 169 -11.32 7.75 -1.49
C TRP A 169 -11.65 6.31 -1.12
N HIS A 170 -10.92 5.78 -0.13
CA HIS A 170 -11.23 4.45 0.40
C HIS A 170 -12.59 4.44 1.11
N ASP A 171 -13.00 5.56 1.69
CA ASP A 171 -14.30 5.79 2.32
C ASP A 171 -14.80 7.22 1.99
N VAL A 172 -15.92 7.29 1.29
CA VAL A 172 -16.54 8.58 0.90
C VAL A 172 -17.07 9.32 2.12
N LYS A 173 -17.66 8.61 3.09
CA LYS A 173 -18.28 9.22 4.28
C LYS A 173 -17.23 9.82 5.21
N VAL A 174 -16.08 9.20 5.32
CA VAL A 174 -14.98 9.68 6.19
C VAL A 174 -14.07 10.62 5.40
N CYS A 175 -13.40 10.12 4.36
CA CYS A 175 -12.38 10.86 3.65
C CYS A 175 -12.95 11.88 2.68
N GLY A 176 -14.02 11.54 1.96
CA GLY A 176 -14.70 12.47 1.05
C GLY A 176 -15.28 13.66 1.80
N ASN A 177 -16.01 13.42 2.88
CA ASN A 177 -16.57 14.50 3.71
C ASN A 177 -15.49 15.38 4.34
N ALA A 178 -14.38 14.80 4.82
CA ALA A 178 -13.27 15.57 5.38
C ALA A 178 -12.62 16.50 4.35
N VAL A 179 -12.43 16.04 3.11
CA VAL A 179 -11.88 16.88 2.02
C VAL A 179 -12.85 18.01 1.67
N ASN A 180 -14.14 17.70 1.48
CA ASN A 180 -15.17 18.69 1.15
C ASN A 180 -15.31 19.76 2.24
N LEU A 181 -15.27 19.36 3.50
CA LEU A 181 -15.34 20.29 4.64
C LEU A 181 -14.13 21.24 4.69
N ARG A 182 -12.90 20.71 4.45
CA ARG A 182 -11.70 21.57 4.37
C ARG A 182 -11.80 22.56 3.22
N ALA A 183 -12.22 22.12 2.04
CA ALA A 183 -12.41 22.98 0.88
C ALA A 183 -13.47 24.08 1.13
N SER A 184 -14.60 23.73 1.78
CA SER A 184 -15.63 24.70 2.16
C SER A 184 -15.10 25.75 3.14
N ARG A 185 -14.37 25.33 4.17
CA ARG A 185 -13.76 26.24 5.15
C ARG A 185 -12.72 27.18 4.50
N ALA A 186 -11.90 26.66 3.58
CA ALA A 186 -10.92 27.47 2.85
C ALA A 186 -11.61 28.54 2.00
N ARG A 187 -12.67 28.19 1.26
CA ARG A 187 -13.45 29.18 0.47
C ARG A 187 -14.07 30.26 1.36
N ARG A 188 -14.63 29.93 2.52
CA ARG A 188 -15.21 30.92 3.44
C ARG A 188 -14.17 31.89 3.98
N ARG A 189 -12.93 31.41 4.28
CA ARG A 189 -11.83 32.27 4.73
C ARG A 189 -11.37 33.21 3.62
N ALA A 190 -11.25 32.74 2.38
CA ALA A 190 -10.87 33.54 1.23
C ALA A 190 -11.94 34.58 0.84
N GLY A 191 -13.22 34.27 1.00
CA GLY A 191 -14.34 35.18 0.69
C GLY A 191 -14.68 36.19 1.80
N GLY A 192 -14.08 36.06 3.00
CA GLY A 192 -14.32 36.94 4.16
C GLY A 192 -13.38 38.14 4.25
N THR A 193 -12.46 38.35 3.31
CA THR A 193 -11.53 39.48 3.29
C THR A 193 -11.96 40.49 2.23
N LEU A 194 -13.06 41.21 2.46
CA LEU A 194 -13.28 42.50 1.82
C LEU A 194 -12.85 43.57 2.82
N PRO A 195 -11.83 44.39 2.54
CA PRO A 195 -11.58 45.60 3.33
C PRO A 195 -12.76 46.53 3.10
N GLY A 196 -13.43 46.91 4.18
CA GLY A 196 -14.35 48.02 4.16
C GLY A 196 -13.59 49.27 3.79
N GLU A 197 -13.79 49.78 2.58
CA GLU A 197 -13.40 51.15 2.24
C GLU A 197 -14.25 52.11 3.08
N GLY A 198 -13.65 52.57 4.18
CA GLY A 198 -14.12 53.71 4.90
C GLY A 198 -13.91 54.93 4.04
N GLN A 199 -15.00 55.48 3.49
CA GLN A 199 -15.01 56.78 2.84
C GLN A 199 -15.08 57.84 3.92
N PRO A 200 -14.12 58.74 4.08
CA PRO A 200 -14.27 59.94 4.95
C PRO A 200 -15.10 61.00 4.21
N ARG A 201 -16.06 61.54 4.94
CA ARG A 201 -16.70 62.79 4.59
C ARG A 201 -15.87 63.98 4.99
#